data_2bbd82c395521f5731e662b1e182500c
#
_entry.id   2bbd82c395521f5731e662b1e182500c
#
_cell.length_a   1.000
_cell.length_b   1.000
_cell.length_c   1.000
_cell.angle_alpha   90.00
_cell.angle_beta   90.00
_cell.angle_gamma   90.00
#
_symmetry.space_group_name_H-M   'P 1'
#
loop_
_entity.id
_entity.type
_entity.pdbx_description
1 polymer ?
#
loop_
_entity_poly.entity_id
_entity_poly.type
_entity_poly.pdbx_seq_one_letter_code
_entity_poly.pdbx_strand_id
1 'polypeptide(L)'
;MARNWLWIPAVALGALTPVLAATPAKEHADKAGEPAEEREAQRHLKDDSARTTQSITVGGRVLGYQAEAGVLVVHLKDPLDEEPAQAAAERAAAAAPAAPEASMSYVGYFLGKEPDPRRPITFLFNGGPGSSTVWLHMGSLGPKRVLAADGSHSPAAPYRIVDNAHTLLADSDLVFVDAPGTGFSHLRGADKEKAFYGVDQDAHAFANFITEFLSRHGRWNSPKYVFGESYGTMRAAALAYVLQSEKGLDLNGVILLSQWLCGDDNADTPQYNPGVDQPYALALPTYAATAWYHQKLPNRPAALEPFLAEVERYALGEYLGALAAGDQLEPARRAAVVAQLHAYTGLPTAYLERADLRINVGVFNQHVLGDDSAAGRLDTRFTGPTIDPLSKEAEYDPQSAAITSAYVSAFNDYVRRDLKYGAGQVYKANADLDRLWDYQHQPPGGSQKAPQAANVMPDLAAAMKQNPNLKVMMNGGYYDLATPYYAAVYELHHLPLPPAIAANIEIRLYPSGHMVYANEAALAALEANVAAFIRRTHPAGG
;
A
#
# COMPACT_ATOMS: atom_id res chain seq x y z
N MET A 1 -33.42 -6.41 6.21
CA MET A 1 -34.50 -6.44 5.21
C MET A 1 -33.83 -6.28 3.85
N ALA A 2 -33.82 -7.33 3.06
CA ALA A 2 -33.17 -7.35 1.75
C ALA A 2 -34.00 -6.57 0.72
N ARG A 3 -33.39 -5.69 -0.04
CA ARG A 3 -34.03 -5.01 -1.19
C ARG A 3 -33.41 -5.56 -2.48
N ASN A 4 -34.20 -6.36 -3.20
CA ASN A 4 -33.93 -6.85 -4.54
C ASN A 4 -34.02 -5.70 -5.56
N TRP A 5 -33.01 -5.56 -6.40
CA TRP A 5 -33.09 -4.72 -7.61
C TRP A 5 -33.37 -5.62 -8.82
N LEU A 6 -34.45 -5.31 -9.51
CA LEU A 6 -34.90 -5.96 -10.72
C LEU A 6 -34.15 -5.42 -11.95
N TRP A 7 -33.58 -6.33 -12.73
CA TRP A 7 -33.02 -6.04 -14.05
C TRP A 7 -34.10 -6.12 -15.14
N ILE A 8 -34.14 -5.13 -16.03
CA ILE A 8 -34.97 -5.12 -17.24
C ILE A 8 -34.08 -5.52 -18.42
N PRO A 9 -34.41 -6.55 -19.22
CA PRO A 9 -33.62 -6.93 -20.39
C PRO A 9 -33.92 -6.06 -21.61
N ALA A 10 -32.89 -5.56 -22.27
CA ALA A 10 -32.99 -4.89 -23.58
C ALA A 10 -32.99 -5.93 -24.71
N VAL A 11 -33.95 -5.80 -25.61
CA VAL A 11 -34.11 -6.62 -26.82
C VAL A 11 -33.12 -6.15 -27.90
N ALA A 12 -32.32 -7.05 -28.44
CA ALA A 12 -31.43 -6.80 -29.58
C ALA A 12 -32.12 -7.17 -30.91
N LEU A 13 -32.21 -6.21 -31.82
CA LEU A 13 -32.54 -6.46 -33.24
C LEU A 13 -31.27 -6.81 -34.00
N GLY A 14 -31.31 -7.92 -34.74
CA GLY A 14 -30.21 -8.37 -35.57
C GLY A 14 -30.12 -7.62 -36.92
N ALA A 15 -28.89 -7.40 -37.37
CA ALA A 15 -28.57 -7.01 -38.75
C ALA A 15 -27.54 -8.00 -39.33
N LEU A 16 -27.90 -8.64 -40.45
CA LEU A 16 -27.06 -9.52 -41.26
C LEU A 16 -26.11 -8.70 -42.13
N THR A 17 -24.82 -9.01 -42.16
CA THR A 17 -23.87 -8.63 -43.21
C THR A 17 -22.95 -9.76 -43.62
N PRO A 18 -22.42 -9.78 -44.86
CA PRO A 18 -21.96 -11.01 -45.49
C PRO A 18 -20.50 -11.37 -45.21
N VAL A 19 -20.26 -12.69 -45.34
CA VAL A 19 -18.99 -13.38 -45.20
C VAL A 19 -18.05 -13.03 -46.37
N LEU A 20 -16.84 -12.57 -46.05
CA LEU A 20 -15.68 -12.61 -46.96
C LEU A 20 -14.70 -13.68 -46.45
N ALA A 21 -14.42 -14.63 -47.32
CA ALA A 21 -13.51 -15.75 -47.09
C ALA A 21 -12.06 -15.27 -47.02
N ALA A 22 -11.34 -15.60 -45.93
CA ALA A 22 -9.92 -15.46 -45.81
C ALA A 22 -9.26 -16.86 -45.73
N THR A 23 -8.15 -17.01 -46.41
CA THR A 23 -7.31 -18.22 -46.58
C THR A 23 -6.70 -18.70 -45.25
N PRO A 24 -6.48 -20.01 -45.06
CA PRO A 24 -6.06 -20.55 -43.78
C PRO A 24 -4.56 -20.36 -43.50
N ALA A 25 -4.26 -19.76 -42.38
CA ALA A 25 -2.95 -19.82 -41.74
C ALA A 25 -2.83 -21.13 -40.95
N LYS A 26 -1.65 -21.73 -40.97
CA LYS A 26 -1.34 -23.04 -40.36
C LYS A 26 -1.72 -23.09 -38.88
N GLU A 27 -2.63 -23.98 -38.53
CA GLU A 27 -3.01 -24.34 -37.18
C GLU A 27 -1.84 -24.98 -36.43
N HIS A 28 -1.45 -24.36 -35.30
CA HIS A 28 -0.83 -25.10 -34.22
C HIS A 28 -1.95 -25.82 -33.47
N ALA A 29 -1.79 -27.12 -33.27
CA ALA A 29 -2.76 -27.97 -32.58
C ALA A 29 -3.01 -27.48 -31.16
N ASP A 30 -4.14 -26.81 -30.95
CA ASP A 30 -4.64 -26.41 -29.63
C ASP A 30 -5.15 -27.64 -28.87
N LYS A 31 -4.72 -27.81 -27.64
CA LYS A 31 -5.27 -28.78 -26.70
C LYS A 31 -6.72 -28.38 -26.38
N ALA A 32 -7.66 -29.11 -26.96
CA ALA A 32 -9.09 -28.90 -26.71
C ALA A 32 -9.42 -29.31 -25.26
N GLY A 33 -9.79 -28.36 -24.42
CA GLY A 33 -10.31 -28.63 -23.09
C GLY A 33 -10.13 -27.54 -22.02
N GLU A 34 -9.19 -26.60 -22.15
CA GLU A 34 -9.00 -25.55 -21.15
C GLU A 34 -9.95 -24.36 -21.37
N PRO A 35 -10.50 -23.74 -20.26
CA PRO A 35 -11.26 -22.50 -20.33
C PRO A 35 -10.46 -21.36 -20.98
N ALA A 36 -11.14 -20.43 -21.67
CA ALA A 36 -10.49 -19.33 -22.39
C ALA A 36 -9.64 -18.44 -21.46
N GLU A 37 -10.07 -18.25 -20.23
CA GLU A 37 -9.33 -17.50 -19.19
C GLU A 37 -8.02 -18.21 -18.79
N GLU A 38 -8.02 -19.52 -18.70
CA GLU A 38 -6.82 -20.30 -18.39
C GLU A 38 -5.79 -20.25 -19.54
N ARG A 39 -6.27 -20.26 -20.78
CA ARG A 39 -5.39 -20.11 -21.97
C ARG A 39 -4.80 -18.70 -22.06
N GLU A 40 -5.55 -17.68 -21.67
CA GLU A 40 -5.07 -16.31 -21.64
C GLU A 40 -4.06 -16.11 -20.49
N ALA A 41 -4.35 -16.63 -19.29
CA ALA A 41 -3.41 -16.65 -18.18
C ALA A 41 -2.09 -17.36 -18.53
N GLN A 42 -2.14 -18.46 -19.27
CA GLN A 42 -0.97 -19.22 -19.71
C GLN A 42 -0.03 -18.42 -20.63
N ARG A 43 -0.59 -17.49 -21.43
CA ARG A 43 0.21 -16.58 -22.29
C ARG A 43 0.97 -15.52 -21.48
N HIS A 44 0.46 -15.16 -20.31
CA HIS A 44 1.02 -14.12 -19.42
C HIS A 44 1.85 -14.68 -18.26
N LEU A 45 1.84 -16.02 -18.05
CA LEU A 45 2.68 -16.71 -17.09
C LEU A 45 3.99 -17.17 -17.73
N LYS A 46 4.69 -16.22 -18.33
CA LYS A 46 6.03 -16.37 -18.86
C LYS A 46 6.79 -15.11 -18.53
N ASP A 47 8.02 -15.30 -18.07
CA ASP A 47 8.94 -14.16 -17.90
C ASP A 47 9.04 -13.39 -19.20
N ASP A 48 8.79 -12.11 -19.11
CA ASP A 48 8.85 -11.18 -20.24
C ASP A 48 9.29 -9.80 -19.72
N SER A 49 10.14 -9.13 -20.47
CA SER A 49 10.54 -7.76 -20.14
C SER A 49 10.96 -6.95 -21.34
N ALA A 50 10.82 -5.63 -21.23
CA ALA A 50 11.37 -4.66 -22.17
C ALA A 50 12.36 -3.77 -21.45
N ARG A 51 13.51 -3.51 -22.06
CA ARG A 51 14.56 -2.62 -21.55
C ARG A 51 14.68 -1.38 -22.41
N THR A 52 14.81 -0.23 -21.78
CA THR A 52 15.01 1.06 -22.43
C THR A 52 16.11 1.84 -21.71
N THR A 53 16.84 2.68 -22.45
CA THR A 53 17.83 3.60 -21.88
C THR A 53 17.25 5.00 -21.88
N GLN A 54 17.28 5.65 -20.74
CA GLN A 54 16.69 6.96 -20.52
C GLN A 54 17.63 7.87 -19.73
N SER A 55 17.26 9.13 -19.57
CA SER A 55 17.96 10.07 -18.70
C SER A 55 16.98 11.08 -18.11
N ILE A 56 17.35 11.61 -16.94
CA ILE A 56 16.68 12.72 -16.29
C ILE A 56 17.70 13.75 -15.81
N THR A 57 17.26 14.97 -15.56
CA THR A 57 18.08 16.01 -14.96
C THR A 57 17.64 16.28 -13.53
N VAL A 58 18.54 16.05 -12.57
CA VAL A 58 18.30 16.27 -11.14
C VAL A 58 19.38 17.19 -10.59
N GLY A 59 19.00 18.32 -10.00
CA GLY A 59 19.94 19.29 -9.44
C GLY A 59 21.00 19.77 -10.43
N GLY A 60 20.65 19.90 -11.73
CA GLY A 60 21.58 20.29 -12.81
C GLY A 60 22.49 19.17 -13.31
N ARG A 61 22.39 17.95 -12.77
CA ARG A 61 23.17 16.77 -13.23
C ARG A 61 22.29 15.86 -14.06
N VAL A 62 22.82 15.40 -15.20
CA VAL A 62 22.16 14.38 -16.02
C VAL A 62 22.44 13.00 -15.43
N LEU A 63 21.40 12.28 -15.05
CA LEU A 63 21.44 10.89 -14.62
C LEU A 63 20.95 10.00 -15.78
N GLY A 64 21.87 9.28 -16.40
CA GLY A 64 21.54 8.22 -17.37
C GLY A 64 21.18 6.94 -16.62
N TYR A 65 20.15 6.24 -17.05
CA TYR A 65 19.71 5.00 -16.41
C TYR A 65 19.10 4.01 -17.41
N GLN A 66 19.06 2.75 -17.02
CA GLN A 66 18.27 1.72 -17.68
C GLN A 66 16.94 1.55 -16.95
N ALA A 67 15.87 1.46 -17.71
CA ALA A 67 14.56 1.07 -17.21
C ALA A 67 14.18 -0.29 -17.80
N GLU A 68 13.68 -1.18 -16.94
CA GLU A 68 13.19 -2.51 -17.31
C GLU A 68 11.77 -2.68 -16.77
N ALA A 69 10.80 -2.84 -17.66
CA ALA A 69 9.42 -3.15 -17.30
C ALA A 69 9.10 -4.57 -17.74
N GLY A 70 8.51 -5.39 -16.86
CA GLY A 70 8.27 -6.79 -17.16
C GLY A 70 7.45 -7.53 -16.14
N VAL A 71 7.42 -8.84 -16.28
CA VAL A 71 6.84 -9.79 -15.33
C VAL A 71 7.85 -10.89 -15.00
N LEU A 72 7.86 -11.33 -13.75
CA LEU A 72 8.53 -12.55 -13.28
C LEU A 72 7.50 -13.56 -12.81
N VAL A 73 7.69 -14.82 -13.20
CA VAL A 73 6.87 -15.91 -12.69
C VAL A 73 7.37 -16.32 -11.31
N VAL A 74 6.45 -16.38 -10.37
CA VAL A 74 6.70 -16.71 -8.97
C VAL A 74 6.03 -18.03 -8.65
N HIS A 75 6.83 -18.98 -8.18
CA HIS A 75 6.38 -20.28 -7.71
C HIS A 75 6.31 -20.30 -6.18
N LEU A 76 5.28 -20.92 -5.60
CA LEU A 76 5.16 -21.08 -4.14
C LEU A 76 6.22 -22.04 -3.59
N LYS A 77 6.63 -23.01 -4.40
CA LYS A 77 7.70 -23.97 -4.13
C LYS A 77 8.67 -23.97 -5.30
N ASP A 78 9.89 -24.39 -5.08
CA ASP A 78 10.86 -24.58 -6.15
C ASP A 78 10.33 -25.64 -7.12
N PRO A 79 10.15 -25.34 -8.42
CA PRO A 79 9.68 -26.30 -9.40
C PRO A 79 10.62 -27.51 -9.54
N LEU A 80 11.90 -27.37 -9.17
CA LEU A 80 12.88 -28.45 -9.20
C LEU A 80 12.77 -29.38 -7.98
N ASP A 81 12.20 -28.92 -6.88
CA ASP A 81 11.88 -29.72 -5.68
C ASP A 81 10.51 -30.40 -5.77
N GLU A 82 9.70 -30.01 -6.76
CA GLU A 82 8.38 -30.58 -6.98
C GLU A 82 8.46 -31.86 -7.78
N GLU A 83 8.22 -32.95 -7.12
CA GLU A 83 7.87 -34.29 -7.61
C GLU A 83 8.91 -35.06 -8.44
N PRO A 84 9.20 -36.29 -8.05
CA PRO A 84 9.79 -37.26 -8.95
C PRO A 84 8.99 -37.31 -10.27
N ALA A 85 9.67 -37.42 -11.39
CA ALA A 85 9.05 -37.46 -12.74
C ALA A 85 7.85 -38.45 -12.85
N GLN A 86 7.79 -39.41 -11.95
CA GLN A 86 6.73 -40.41 -11.85
C GLN A 86 5.44 -39.82 -11.26
N ALA A 87 5.51 -38.96 -10.25
CA ALA A 87 4.36 -38.29 -9.65
C ALA A 87 3.81 -37.18 -10.57
N ALA A 88 4.68 -36.47 -11.30
CA ALA A 88 4.27 -35.53 -12.35
C ALA A 88 3.53 -36.22 -13.51
N ALA A 89 3.97 -37.46 -13.90
CA ALA A 89 3.29 -38.28 -14.90
C ALA A 89 1.94 -38.81 -14.41
N GLU A 90 1.85 -39.22 -13.14
CA GLU A 90 0.61 -39.65 -12.49
C GLU A 90 -0.41 -38.51 -12.35
N ARG A 91 0.04 -37.30 -12.04
CA ARG A 91 -0.80 -36.10 -12.01
C ARG A 91 -1.31 -35.71 -13.39
N ALA A 92 -0.45 -35.77 -14.42
CA ALA A 92 -0.83 -35.53 -15.79
C ALA A 92 -1.84 -36.57 -16.29
N ALA A 93 -1.68 -37.84 -15.89
CA ALA A 93 -2.61 -38.94 -16.21
C ALA A 93 -3.95 -38.82 -15.46
N ALA A 94 -3.93 -38.26 -14.24
CA ALA A 94 -5.12 -38.04 -13.40
C ALA A 94 -5.89 -36.76 -13.76
N ALA A 95 -5.46 -35.97 -14.75
CA ALA A 95 -5.98 -34.63 -15.07
C ALA A 95 -6.09 -33.70 -13.82
N ALA A 96 -5.13 -33.83 -12.90
CA ALA A 96 -5.07 -32.99 -11.73
C ALA A 96 -4.84 -31.53 -12.12
N PRO A 97 -5.52 -30.57 -11.47
CA PRO A 97 -5.34 -29.14 -11.75
C PRO A 97 -3.87 -28.73 -11.59
N ALA A 98 -3.41 -27.80 -12.44
CA ALA A 98 -2.06 -27.24 -12.32
C ALA A 98 -1.83 -26.60 -10.95
N ALA A 99 -0.61 -26.68 -10.42
CA ALA A 99 -0.24 -25.99 -9.21
C ALA A 99 -0.45 -24.47 -9.36
N PRO A 100 -0.81 -23.74 -8.29
CA PRO A 100 -0.99 -22.31 -8.37
C PRO A 100 0.33 -21.59 -8.64
N GLU A 101 0.30 -20.69 -9.60
CA GLU A 101 1.44 -19.86 -10.04
C GLU A 101 0.99 -18.41 -10.16
N ALA A 102 1.90 -17.47 -9.96
CA ALA A 102 1.69 -16.05 -10.23
C ALA A 102 2.78 -15.50 -11.14
N SER A 103 2.43 -14.61 -12.05
CA SER A 103 3.39 -13.63 -12.58
C SER A 103 3.23 -12.32 -11.83
N MET A 104 4.35 -11.71 -11.44
CA MET A 104 4.35 -10.42 -10.75
C MET A 104 5.00 -9.37 -11.65
N SER A 105 4.25 -8.31 -11.96
CA SER A 105 4.75 -7.22 -12.78
C SER A 105 5.64 -6.29 -11.96
N TYR A 106 6.64 -5.69 -12.65
CA TYR A 106 7.56 -4.76 -12.04
C TYR A 106 8.07 -3.72 -13.03
N VAL A 107 8.57 -2.61 -12.49
CA VAL A 107 9.41 -1.66 -13.22
C VAL A 107 10.67 -1.40 -12.41
N GLY A 108 11.82 -1.80 -12.97
CA GLY A 108 13.15 -1.56 -12.40
C GLY A 108 13.85 -0.37 -13.04
N TYR A 109 14.55 0.42 -12.24
CA TYR A 109 15.40 1.53 -12.68
C TYR A 109 16.80 1.36 -12.13
N PHE A 110 17.79 1.32 -13.01
CA PHE A 110 19.19 1.07 -12.69
C PHE A 110 20.06 2.22 -13.16
N LEU A 111 20.77 2.87 -12.25
CA LEU A 111 21.63 4.01 -12.59
C LEU A 111 22.82 3.56 -13.44
N GLY A 112 23.12 4.32 -14.50
CA GLY A 112 24.24 4.06 -15.41
C GLY A 112 23.87 3.17 -16.60
N LYS A 113 24.92 2.75 -17.33
CA LYS A 113 24.78 1.87 -18.50
C LYS A 113 24.73 0.39 -18.15
N GLU A 114 25.43 0.02 -17.10
CA GLU A 114 25.47 -1.33 -16.54
C GLU A 114 25.11 -1.27 -15.04
N PRO A 115 24.26 -2.20 -14.53
CA PRO A 115 23.95 -2.26 -13.11
C PRO A 115 25.21 -2.50 -12.27
N ASP A 116 25.43 -1.69 -11.24
CA ASP A 116 26.50 -1.93 -10.25
C ASP A 116 25.97 -2.87 -9.14
N PRO A 117 26.53 -4.09 -8.99
CA PRO A 117 26.06 -5.06 -7.99
C PRO A 117 26.32 -4.64 -6.55
N ARG A 118 27.12 -3.60 -6.31
CA ARG A 118 27.40 -3.06 -4.97
C ARG A 118 26.46 -1.92 -4.58
N ARG A 119 25.72 -1.36 -5.56
CA ARG A 119 24.82 -0.26 -5.33
C ARG A 119 23.60 -0.71 -4.52
N PRO A 120 23.03 0.11 -3.61
CA PRO A 120 21.78 -0.21 -2.95
C PRO A 120 20.66 -0.51 -3.94
N ILE A 121 19.77 -1.43 -3.57
CA ILE A 121 18.55 -1.73 -4.30
C ILE A 121 17.35 -1.67 -3.36
N THR A 122 16.32 -0.93 -3.77
CA THR A 122 15.09 -0.74 -3.00
C THR A 122 13.91 -1.33 -3.77
N PHE A 123 13.17 -2.25 -3.13
CA PHE A 123 11.92 -2.79 -3.63
C PHE A 123 10.77 -1.98 -3.03
N LEU A 124 9.96 -1.35 -3.90
CA LEU A 124 8.87 -0.46 -3.51
C LEU A 124 7.52 -1.07 -3.90
N PHE A 125 6.54 -0.97 -3.01
CA PHE A 125 5.20 -1.50 -3.26
C PHE A 125 4.13 -0.77 -2.45
N ASN A 126 2.98 -0.54 -3.09
CA ASN A 126 1.76 -0.07 -2.42
C ASN A 126 1.04 -1.23 -1.70
N GLY A 127 0.00 -0.91 -0.98
CA GLY A 127 -0.79 -1.82 -0.17
C GLY A 127 -2.14 -2.18 -0.79
N GLY A 128 -3.18 -1.68 -0.22
CA GLY A 128 -4.58 -2.03 -0.44
C GLY A 128 -5.11 -2.85 0.74
N PRO A 129 -5.10 -4.20 0.73
CA PRO A 129 -4.54 -5.12 -0.30
C PRO A 129 -5.22 -5.01 -1.65
N GLY A 130 -4.51 -5.33 -2.73
CA GLY A 130 -5.04 -5.27 -4.09
C GLY A 130 -4.72 -3.98 -4.85
N SER A 131 -3.84 -3.11 -4.34
CA SER A 131 -3.35 -1.95 -5.07
C SER A 131 -2.05 -2.27 -5.81
N SER A 132 -1.96 -1.85 -7.08
CA SER A 132 -0.69 -1.83 -7.81
C SER A 132 0.21 -0.72 -7.31
N THR A 133 1.47 -0.71 -7.75
CA THR A 133 2.47 0.25 -7.31
C THR A 133 2.41 1.60 -8.07
N VAL A 134 1.38 1.80 -8.89
CA VAL A 134 1.22 3.01 -9.71
C VAL A 134 1.31 4.33 -8.91
N TRP A 135 0.86 4.32 -7.67
CA TRP A 135 0.82 5.50 -6.81
C TRP A 135 2.23 5.91 -6.37
N LEU A 136 2.97 5.01 -5.73
CA LEU A 136 4.37 5.23 -5.39
C LEU A 136 5.21 5.49 -6.63
N HIS A 137 4.98 4.76 -7.72
CA HIS A 137 5.78 4.85 -8.92
C HIS A 137 5.64 6.23 -9.60
N MET A 138 4.39 6.67 -9.83
CA MET A 138 4.13 7.92 -10.57
C MET A 138 4.05 9.16 -9.69
N GLY A 139 4.02 9.00 -8.38
CA GLY A 139 3.88 10.11 -7.46
C GLY A 139 5.11 10.40 -6.61
N SER A 140 5.96 9.40 -6.34
CA SER A 140 6.97 9.53 -5.29
C SER A 140 8.40 9.53 -5.83
N LEU A 141 9.12 8.44 -5.68
CA LEU A 141 10.58 8.37 -5.76
C LEU A 141 11.13 7.87 -7.10
N GLY A 142 10.26 7.51 -8.06
CA GLY A 142 10.63 7.11 -9.41
C GLY A 142 11.30 8.26 -10.21
N PRO A 143 11.97 7.95 -11.34
CA PRO A 143 12.63 8.98 -12.14
C PRO A 143 11.66 9.92 -12.87
N LYS A 144 10.44 9.49 -13.10
CA LYS A 144 9.36 10.27 -13.71
C LYS A 144 8.19 10.32 -12.76
N ARG A 145 7.45 11.43 -12.74
CA ARG A 145 6.21 11.54 -11.98
C ARG A 145 5.13 12.31 -12.73
N VAL A 146 3.88 12.07 -12.39
CA VAL A 146 2.75 12.85 -12.87
C VAL A 146 2.57 14.09 -12.01
N LEU A 147 2.24 15.21 -12.63
CA LEU A 147 1.82 16.40 -11.91
C LEU A 147 0.32 16.28 -11.59
N ALA A 148 0.00 16.17 -10.30
CA ALA A 148 -1.35 16.20 -9.78
C ALA A 148 -1.53 17.43 -8.88
N ALA A 149 -2.77 17.89 -8.71
CA ALA A 149 -3.07 18.99 -7.81
C ALA A 149 -2.92 18.55 -6.35
N ASP A 150 -2.45 19.46 -5.49
CA ASP A 150 -2.37 19.27 -4.04
C ASP A 150 -3.60 19.90 -3.37
N GLY A 151 -4.33 19.11 -2.59
CA GLY A 151 -5.53 19.56 -1.85
C GLY A 151 -6.76 19.89 -2.72
N SER A 152 -6.71 19.65 -4.03
CA SER A 152 -7.80 19.96 -4.95
C SER A 152 -7.90 18.93 -6.09
N HIS A 153 -9.00 18.94 -6.83
CA HIS A 153 -9.22 18.01 -7.94
C HIS A 153 -8.33 18.36 -9.14
N SER A 154 -7.58 17.36 -9.65
CA SER A 154 -6.82 17.49 -10.91
C SER A 154 -7.78 17.56 -12.11
N PRO A 155 -7.63 18.53 -13.03
CA PRO A 155 -8.42 18.56 -14.25
C PRO A 155 -8.30 17.25 -15.05
N ALA A 156 -9.29 16.94 -15.88
CA ALA A 156 -9.19 15.84 -16.81
C ALA A 156 -8.03 16.01 -17.81
N ALA A 157 -7.63 14.89 -18.47
CA ALA A 157 -6.52 14.86 -19.42
C ALA A 157 -6.55 16.06 -20.42
N PRO A 158 -5.35 16.50 -20.90
CA PRO A 158 -4.07 15.79 -20.90
C PRO A 158 -3.27 15.97 -19.61
N TYR A 159 -2.77 14.86 -19.06
CA TYR A 159 -1.91 14.87 -17.88
C TYR A 159 -0.43 15.06 -18.27
N ARG A 160 0.35 15.64 -17.37
CA ARG A 160 1.76 15.94 -17.59
C ARG A 160 2.65 15.03 -16.77
N ILE A 161 3.54 14.30 -17.45
CA ILE A 161 4.65 13.58 -16.83
C ILE A 161 5.88 14.48 -16.91
N VAL A 162 6.63 14.56 -15.81
CA VAL A 162 7.84 15.37 -15.71
C VAL A 162 9.00 14.55 -15.16
N ASP A 163 10.21 15.03 -15.37
CA ASP A 163 11.39 14.54 -14.66
C ASP A 163 11.19 14.80 -13.16
N ASN A 164 11.43 13.77 -12.35
CA ASN A 164 11.24 13.89 -10.92
C ASN A 164 12.53 14.41 -10.26
N ALA A 165 12.50 15.66 -9.81
CA ALA A 165 13.61 16.24 -9.07
C ALA A 165 13.89 15.54 -7.74
N HIS A 166 12.89 14.80 -7.23
CA HIS A 166 12.91 14.07 -5.95
C HIS A 166 13.03 12.55 -6.14
N THR A 167 13.70 12.13 -7.21
CA THR A 167 13.95 10.69 -7.43
C THR A 167 15.02 10.17 -6.50
N LEU A 168 14.77 9.00 -5.92
CA LEU A 168 15.75 8.27 -5.11
C LEU A 168 16.83 7.56 -5.96
N LEU A 169 16.73 7.64 -7.30
CA LEU A 169 17.64 6.93 -8.20
C LEU A 169 19.11 7.36 -8.03
N ALA A 170 19.38 8.54 -7.48
CA ALA A 170 20.74 8.94 -7.15
C ALA A 170 21.40 8.07 -6.07
N ASP A 171 20.62 7.55 -5.14
CA ASP A 171 21.07 6.85 -3.93
C ASP A 171 20.83 5.34 -3.95
N SER A 172 19.82 4.86 -4.69
CA SER A 172 19.47 3.46 -4.82
C SER A 172 18.94 3.15 -6.22
N ASP A 173 19.17 1.93 -6.70
CA ASP A 173 18.35 1.38 -7.78
C ASP A 173 16.96 1.07 -7.24
N LEU A 174 15.93 1.19 -8.07
CA LEU A 174 14.54 1.14 -7.66
C LEU A 174 13.81 0.02 -8.41
N VAL A 175 13.05 -0.78 -7.68
CA VAL A 175 12.18 -1.82 -8.27
C VAL A 175 10.77 -1.65 -7.72
N PHE A 176 9.87 -1.11 -8.52
CA PHE A 176 8.45 -1.00 -8.20
C PHE A 176 7.77 -2.31 -8.56
N VAL A 177 7.16 -2.98 -7.58
CA VAL A 177 6.63 -4.33 -7.73
C VAL A 177 5.12 -4.33 -7.50
N ASP A 178 4.37 -4.81 -8.48
CA ASP A 178 2.93 -5.01 -8.36
C ASP A 178 2.62 -6.36 -7.69
N ALA A 179 1.70 -6.34 -6.72
CA ALA A 179 1.27 -7.55 -6.03
C ALA A 179 0.57 -8.55 -6.96
N PRO A 180 0.51 -9.84 -6.60
CA PRO A 180 -0.24 -10.84 -7.36
C PRO A 180 -1.66 -10.38 -7.68
N GLY A 181 -2.06 -10.47 -8.95
CA GLY A 181 -3.39 -10.05 -9.42
C GLY A 181 -3.57 -8.56 -9.69
N THR A 182 -2.56 -7.72 -9.42
CA THR A 182 -2.57 -6.27 -9.71
C THR A 182 -1.62 -5.91 -10.85
N GLY A 183 -1.69 -4.70 -11.36
CA GLY A 183 -0.85 -4.27 -12.47
C GLY A 183 -1.02 -5.13 -13.71
N PHE A 184 0.08 -5.62 -14.25
CA PHE A 184 0.10 -6.65 -15.29
C PHE A 184 0.30 -8.07 -14.71
N SER A 185 0.16 -8.23 -13.39
CA SER A 185 0.30 -9.52 -12.73
C SER A 185 -0.91 -10.42 -13.01
N HIS A 186 -0.67 -11.72 -13.13
CA HIS A 186 -1.70 -12.73 -13.38
C HIS A 186 -1.54 -13.92 -12.42
N LEU A 187 -2.65 -14.61 -12.16
CA LEU A 187 -2.70 -15.83 -11.36
C LEU A 187 -3.21 -17.00 -12.19
N ARG A 188 -2.69 -18.20 -11.95
CA ARG A 188 -3.09 -19.45 -12.61
C ARG A 188 -3.17 -20.59 -11.60
N GLY A 189 -3.85 -21.66 -11.99
CA GLY A 189 -3.93 -22.91 -11.26
C GLY A 189 -5.13 -23.00 -10.33
N ALA A 190 -5.31 -24.18 -9.74
CA ALA A 190 -6.36 -24.42 -8.78
C ALA A 190 -6.07 -23.68 -7.46
N ASP A 191 -7.14 -23.18 -6.81
CA ASP A 191 -7.02 -22.46 -5.53
C ASP A 191 -6.05 -21.27 -5.57
N LYS A 192 -5.80 -20.67 -6.75
CA LYS A 192 -4.84 -19.57 -6.97
C LYS A 192 -5.07 -18.38 -6.04
N GLU A 193 -6.34 -18.04 -5.77
CA GLU A 193 -6.68 -16.94 -4.85
C GLU A 193 -6.27 -17.28 -3.42
N LYS A 194 -6.61 -18.47 -2.94
CA LYS A 194 -6.20 -18.95 -1.63
C LYS A 194 -4.68 -19.07 -1.48
N ALA A 195 -3.98 -19.32 -2.59
CA ALA A 195 -2.53 -19.47 -2.62
C ALA A 195 -1.76 -18.15 -2.56
N PHE A 196 -2.37 -17.02 -3.03
CA PHE A 196 -1.69 -15.74 -3.16
C PHE A 196 -2.37 -14.57 -2.43
N TYR A 197 -3.64 -14.71 -2.02
CA TYR A 197 -4.38 -13.64 -1.37
C TYR A 197 -4.48 -13.86 0.13
N GLY A 198 -3.60 -13.24 0.86
CA GLY A 198 -3.53 -13.27 2.31
C GLY A 198 -2.21 -12.74 2.82
N VAL A 199 -2.12 -12.47 4.11
CA VAL A 199 -0.95 -11.83 4.72
C VAL A 199 0.31 -12.68 4.54
N ASP A 200 0.24 -13.97 4.86
CA ASP A 200 1.38 -14.88 4.75
C ASP A 200 1.69 -15.20 3.29
N GLN A 201 0.66 -15.45 2.48
CA GLN A 201 0.79 -15.79 1.07
C GLN A 201 1.45 -14.67 0.28
N ASP A 202 1.06 -13.44 0.55
CA ASP A 202 1.59 -12.23 -0.06
C ASP A 202 3.06 -12.00 0.32
N ALA A 203 3.40 -12.16 1.61
CA ALA A 203 4.79 -12.06 2.07
C ALA A 203 5.70 -13.09 1.40
N HIS A 204 5.25 -14.35 1.26
CA HIS A 204 6.01 -15.38 0.57
C HIS A 204 6.12 -15.14 -0.95
N ALA A 205 5.05 -14.64 -1.60
CA ALA A 205 5.11 -14.28 -3.02
C ALA A 205 6.16 -13.19 -3.28
N PHE A 206 6.19 -12.14 -2.43
CA PHE A 206 7.21 -11.10 -2.53
C PHE A 206 8.62 -11.59 -2.19
N ALA A 207 8.77 -12.50 -1.21
CA ALA A 207 10.06 -13.09 -0.89
C ALA A 207 10.62 -13.90 -2.08
N ASN A 208 9.77 -14.70 -2.73
CA ASN A 208 10.16 -15.47 -3.91
C ASN A 208 10.46 -14.54 -5.10
N PHE A 209 9.66 -13.49 -5.32
CA PHE A 209 9.97 -12.46 -6.33
C PHE A 209 11.35 -11.83 -6.10
N ILE A 210 11.63 -11.38 -4.88
CA ILE A 210 12.89 -10.70 -4.55
C ILE A 210 14.09 -11.62 -4.77
N THR A 211 14.03 -12.87 -4.31
CA THR A 211 15.13 -13.84 -4.46
C THR A 211 15.38 -14.18 -5.93
N GLU A 212 14.33 -14.38 -6.71
CA GLU A 212 14.42 -14.62 -8.16
C GLU A 212 14.99 -13.38 -8.88
N PHE A 213 14.49 -12.17 -8.53
CA PHE A 213 14.99 -10.92 -9.10
C PHE A 213 16.48 -10.70 -8.81
N LEU A 214 16.91 -10.92 -7.57
CA LEU A 214 18.32 -10.79 -7.17
C LEU A 214 19.22 -11.78 -7.91
N SER A 215 18.74 -13.01 -8.13
CA SER A 215 19.46 -14.05 -8.90
C SER A 215 19.64 -13.65 -10.34
N ARG A 216 18.58 -13.19 -11.01
CA ARG A 216 18.61 -12.79 -12.43
C ARG A 216 19.47 -11.58 -12.70
N HIS A 217 19.49 -10.62 -11.77
CA HIS A 217 20.21 -9.37 -11.93
C HIS A 217 21.59 -9.36 -11.25
N GLY A 218 22.03 -10.49 -10.66
CA GLY A 218 23.32 -10.58 -9.97
C GLY A 218 23.44 -9.64 -8.76
N ARG A 219 22.34 -9.42 -8.01
CA ARG A 219 22.27 -8.39 -6.96
C ARG A 219 22.24 -8.97 -5.53
N TRP A 220 22.61 -10.24 -5.34
CA TRP A 220 22.65 -10.89 -4.02
C TRP A 220 23.51 -10.16 -3.00
N ASN A 221 24.61 -9.53 -3.42
CA ASN A 221 25.53 -8.80 -2.53
C ASN A 221 25.26 -7.28 -2.47
N SER A 222 24.17 -6.79 -3.07
CA SER A 222 23.75 -5.39 -2.94
C SER A 222 23.19 -5.12 -1.55
N PRO A 223 23.38 -3.91 -0.96
CA PRO A 223 22.57 -3.46 0.16
C PRO A 223 21.10 -3.42 -0.25
N LYS A 224 20.22 -3.99 0.56
CA LYS A 224 18.82 -4.23 0.22
C LYS A 224 17.86 -3.50 1.13
N TYR A 225 16.85 -2.86 0.53
CA TYR A 225 15.80 -2.13 1.21
C TYR A 225 14.43 -2.55 0.69
N VAL A 226 13.44 -2.55 1.56
CA VAL A 226 12.03 -2.62 1.19
C VAL A 226 11.33 -1.34 1.60
N PHE A 227 10.43 -0.87 0.76
CA PHE A 227 9.62 0.34 0.97
C PHE A 227 8.16 -0.02 0.74
N GLY A 228 7.38 -0.11 1.83
CA GLY A 228 5.95 -0.39 1.78
C GLY A 228 5.11 0.83 2.13
N GLU A 229 3.99 1.01 1.45
CA GLU A 229 2.98 2.02 1.77
C GLU A 229 1.66 1.35 2.16
N SER A 230 0.99 1.87 3.23
CA SER A 230 -0.33 1.39 3.66
C SER A 230 -0.27 -0.09 4.10
N TYR A 231 -1.17 -0.96 3.64
CA TYR A 231 -1.04 -2.42 3.81
C TYR A 231 0.35 -2.93 3.36
N GLY A 232 1.02 -2.27 2.43
CA GLY A 232 2.40 -2.60 2.06
C GLY A 232 3.39 -2.51 3.22
N THR A 233 3.06 -1.82 4.31
CA THR A 233 3.88 -1.82 5.54
C THR A 233 3.71 -3.10 6.34
N MET A 234 2.48 -3.65 6.40
CA MET A 234 2.21 -4.99 6.93
C MET A 234 2.98 -6.04 6.14
N ARG A 235 2.90 -5.97 4.79
CA ARG A 235 3.73 -6.79 3.89
C ARG A 235 5.22 -6.64 4.20
N ALA A 236 5.74 -5.41 4.30
CA ALA A 236 7.18 -5.17 4.52
C ALA A 236 7.68 -5.78 5.84
N ALA A 237 6.88 -5.72 6.89
CA ALA A 237 7.21 -6.30 8.20
C ALA A 237 7.25 -7.84 8.15
N ALA A 238 6.20 -8.48 7.64
CA ALA A 238 6.16 -9.94 7.46
C ALA A 238 7.25 -10.43 6.49
N LEU A 239 7.42 -9.73 5.36
CA LEU A 239 8.45 -10.03 4.35
C LEU A 239 9.87 -9.95 4.92
N ALA A 240 10.17 -8.99 5.78
CA ALA A 240 11.49 -8.87 6.40
C ALA A 240 11.82 -10.13 7.23
N TYR A 241 10.84 -10.66 7.95
CA TYR A 241 11.00 -11.90 8.70
C TYR A 241 11.15 -13.12 7.78
N VAL A 242 10.29 -13.27 6.76
CA VAL A 242 10.34 -14.38 5.80
C VAL A 242 11.66 -14.40 5.03
N LEU A 243 12.14 -13.26 4.54
CA LEU A 243 13.43 -13.16 3.84
C LEU A 243 14.59 -13.65 4.72
N GLN A 244 14.60 -13.25 5.98
CA GLN A 244 15.66 -13.61 6.90
C GLN A 244 15.57 -15.07 7.35
N SER A 245 14.39 -15.50 7.83
CA SER A 245 14.22 -16.82 8.46
C SER A 245 14.18 -17.97 7.46
N GLU A 246 13.65 -17.73 6.23
CA GLU A 246 13.44 -18.79 5.24
C GLU A 246 14.37 -18.69 4.04
N LYS A 247 14.77 -17.46 3.64
CA LYS A 247 15.62 -17.24 2.46
C LYS A 247 17.08 -16.94 2.80
N GLY A 248 17.41 -16.79 4.08
CA GLY A 248 18.77 -16.44 4.53
C GLY A 248 19.23 -15.08 3.99
N LEU A 249 18.31 -14.13 3.84
CA LEU A 249 18.54 -12.83 3.24
C LEU A 249 18.27 -11.71 4.23
N ASP A 250 19.34 -11.03 4.66
CA ASP A 250 19.23 -9.83 5.50
C ASP A 250 18.94 -8.57 4.70
N LEU A 251 18.05 -7.75 5.22
CA LEU A 251 17.81 -6.39 4.76
C LEU A 251 18.68 -5.38 5.53
N ASN A 252 19.11 -4.33 4.84
CA ASN A 252 19.77 -3.17 5.47
C ASN A 252 18.74 -2.23 6.09
N GLY A 253 17.55 -2.11 5.49
CA GLY A 253 16.50 -1.27 6.02
C GLY A 253 15.10 -1.62 5.53
N VAL A 254 14.12 -1.31 6.40
CA VAL A 254 12.68 -1.36 6.13
C VAL A 254 12.14 0.06 6.24
N ILE A 255 11.51 0.54 5.19
CA ILE A 255 10.92 1.87 5.10
C ILE A 255 9.40 1.70 5.03
N LEU A 256 8.71 2.28 6.00
CA LEU A 256 7.27 2.18 6.19
C LEU A 256 6.66 3.55 5.93
N LEU A 257 5.74 3.65 4.97
CA LEU A 257 5.01 4.88 4.65
C LEU A 257 3.53 4.67 4.97
N SER A 258 2.97 5.56 5.80
CA SER A 258 1.55 5.48 6.20
C SER A 258 1.24 4.10 6.78
N GLN A 259 1.92 3.82 7.89
CA GLN A 259 2.08 2.49 8.48
C GLN A 259 0.78 1.92 9.04
N TRP A 260 0.59 0.62 8.83
CA TRP A 260 -0.40 -0.22 9.46
C TRP A 260 0.19 -1.61 9.71
N LEU A 261 0.45 -1.99 10.97
CA LEU A 261 1.04 -3.29 11.37
C LEU A 261 0.07 -4.16 12.15
N CYS A 262 -0.96 -3.57 12.79
CA CYS A 262 -1.92 -4.27 13.62
C CYS A 262 -3.36 -3.99 13.15
N GLY A 263 -4.09 -5.05 12.82
CA GLY A 263 -5.48 -4.94 12.37
C GLY A 263 -6.44 -4.43 13.45
N ASP A 264 -6.14 -4.68 14.72
CA ASP A 264 -6.95 -4.20 15.85
C ASP A 264 -6.86 -2.68 16.06
N ASP A 265 -5.81 -2.02 15.52
CA ASP A 265 -5.64 -0.56 15.59
C ASP A 265 -6.29 0.18 14.39
N ASN A 266 -7.07 -0.54 13.56
CA ASN A 266 -7.75 0.04 12.41
C ASN A 266 -8.87 1.01 12.83
N ALA A 267 -8.76 2.25 12.38
CA ALA A 267 -9.71 3.32 12.68
C ALA A 267 -10.99 3.30 11.81
N ASP A 268 -11.05 2.49 10.73
CA ASP A 268 -12.18 2.49 9.79
C ASP A 268 -13.47 1.90 10.39
N THR A 269 -13.35 0.79 11.11
CA THR A 269 -14.52 0.03 11.56
C THR A 269 -14.42 -0.42 13.03
N PRO A 270 -13.93 0.41 13.97
CA PRO A 270 -13.74 0.01 15.35
C PRO A 270 -15.05 -0.35 16.07
N GLN A 271 -16.19 0.16 15.58
CA GLN A 271 -17.52 -0.16 16.11
C GLN A 271 -17.93 -1.63 15.96
N TYR A 272 -17.25 -2.40 15.11
CA TYR A 272 -17.50 -3.84 14.96
C TYR A 272 -16.72 -4.70 15.96
N ASN A 273 -15.85 -4.08 16.76
CA ASN A 273 -15.09 -4.74 17.81
C ASN A 273 -15.33 -4.05 19.18
N PRO A 274 -16.55 -4.14 19.76
CA PRO A 274 -16.89 -3.46 21.00
C PRO A 274 -15.97 -3.87 22.15
N GLY A 275 -15.46 -2.89 22.89
CA GLY A 275 -14.52 -3.09 23.99
C GLY A 275 -13.05 -2.92 23.58
N VAL A 276 -12.74 -2.82 22.29
CA VAL A 276 -11.44 -2.38 21.78
C VAL A 276 -11.56 -0.89 21.44
N ASP A 277 -11.25 -0.04 22.40
CA ASP A 277 -11.44 1.41 22.28
C ASP A 277 -10.19 2.16 21.81
N GLN A 278 -9.06 1.48 21.73
CA GLN A 278 -7.76 2.06 21.35
C GLN A 278 -7.79 2.77 19.98
N PRO A 279 -8.41 2.24 18.91
CA PRO A 279 -8.46 2.89 17.60
C PRO A 279 -9.06 4.30 17.64
N TYR A 280 -10.09 4.51 18.47
CA TYR A 280 -10.71 5.84 18.64
C TYR A 280 -9.74 6.85 19.26
N ALA A 281 -8.97 6.39 20.25
CA ALA A 281 -7.97 7.23 20.91
C ALA A 281 -6.80 7.55 19.98
N LEU A 282 -6.31 6.55 19.22
CA LEU A 282 -5.20 6.70 18.29
C LEU A 282 -5.54 7.58 17.06
N ALA A 283 -6.81 7.65 16.66
CA ALA A 283 -7.27 8.51 15.57
C ALA A 283 -7.47 9.98 16.01
N LEU A 284 -7.63 10.26 17.30
CA LEU A 284 -7.94 11.60 17.82
C LEU A 284 -6.94 12.69 17.37
N PRO A 285 -5.61 12.46 17.40
CA PRO A 285 -4.66 13.46 16.92
C PRO A 285 -4.86 13.85 15.46
N THR A 286 -5.22 12.91 14.58
CA THR A 286 -5.52 13.18 13.17
C THR A 286 -6.83 13.94 12.99
N TYR A 287 -7.87 13.65 13.79
CA TYR A 287 -9.09 14.48 13.81
C TYR A 287 -8.78 15.93 14.21
N ALA A 288 -7.94 16.09 15.23
CA ALA A 288 -7.52 17.40 15.69
C ALA A 288 -6.68 18.16 14.64
N ALA A 289 -5.75 17.47 13.96
CA ALA A 289 -4.98 18.01 12.85
C ALA A 289 -5.90 18.49 11.71
N THR A 290 -6.89 17.69 11.34
CA THR A 290 -7.89 18.01 10.33
C THR A 290 -8.69 19.26 10.70
N ALA A 291 -9.22 19.31 11.92
CA ALA A 291 -9.98 20.46 12.42
C ALA A 291 -9.11 21.72 12.50
N TRP A 292 -7.83 21.57 12.87
CA TRP A 292 -6.86 22.65 12.86
C TRP A 292 -6.62 23.19 11.45
N TYR A 293 -6.41 22.31 10.47
CA TYR A 293 -6.18 22.68 9.07
C TYR A 293 -7.37 23.45 8.49
N HIS A 294 -8.59 22.94 8.68
CA HIS A 294 -9.82 23.53 8.16
C HIS A 294 -10.40 24.64 9.04
N GLN A 295 -9.66 25.10 10.08
CA GLN A 295 -10.07 26.21 10.96
C GLN A 295 -11.41 25.96 11.66
N LYS A 296 -11.68 24.70 12.03
CA LYS A 296 -12.92 24.30 12.73
C LYS A 296 -12.82 24.34 14.25
N LEU A 297 -11.62 24.54 14.79
CA LEU A 297 -11.42 24.60 16.24
C LEU A 297 -12.01 25.90 16.84
N PRO A 298 -12.71 25.83 17.97
CA PRO A 298 -13.20 27.03 18.67
C PRO A 298 -12.09 28.02 19.02
N ASN A 299 -10.93 27.50 19.44
CA ASN A 299 -9.72 28.25 19.74
C ASN A 299 -8.54 27.57 19.03
N ARG A 300 -8.24 28.02 17.81
CA ARG A 300 -7.18 27.40 16.99
C ARG A 300 -5.79 27.83 17.49
N PRO A 301 -4.94 26.89 17.97
CA PRO A 301 -3.55 27.17 18.30
C PRO A 301 -2.74 27.62 17.08
N ALA A 302 -1.70 28.48 17.32
CA ALA A 302 -0.89 29.02 16.24
C ALA A 302 -0.01 27.95 15.54
N ALA A 303 0.49 26.96 16.29
CA ALA A 303 1.38 25.92 15.80
C ALA A 303 0.74 24.53 15.94
N LEU A 304 0.83 23.73 14.87
CA LEU A 304 0.24 22.39 14.81
C LEU A 304 0.94 21.40 15.75
N GLU A 305 2.25 21.25 15.65
CA GLU A 305 3.00 20.20 16.36
C GLU A 305 2.87 20.26 17.89
N PRO A 306 3.03 21.44 18.56
CA PRO A 306 2.78 21.51 20.00
C PRO A 306 1.34 21.18 20.40
N PHE A 307 0.38 21.56 19.56
CA PHE A 307 -1.03 21.22 19.75
C PHE A 307 -1.25 19.72 19.65
N LEU A 308 -0.71 19.06 18.64
CA LEU A 308 -0.82 17.60 18.50
C LEU A 308 -0.17 16.87 19.67
N ALA A 309 0.98 17.31 20.16
CA ALA A 309 1.62 16.72 21.33
C ALA A 309 0.75 16.82 22.62
N GLU A 310 -0.10 17.84 22.73
CA GLU A 310 -1.11 17.93 23.79
C GLU A 310 -2.22 16.90 23.59
N VAL A 311 -2.76 16.83 22.36
CA VAL A 311 -3.85 15.90 22.00
C VAL A 311 -3.42 14.44 22.16
N GLU A 312 -2.19 14.08 21.76
CA GLU A 312 -1.61 12.75 21.93
C GLU A 312 -1.58 12.30 23.38
N ARG A 313 -1.13 13.17 24.28
CA ARG A 313 -1.14 12.87 25.73
C ARG A 313 -2.55 12.68 26.26
N TYR A 314 -3.49 13.51 25.81
CA TYR A 314 -4.89 13.40 26.20
C TYR A 314 -5.51 12.11 25.66
N ALA A 315 -5.23 11.74 24.43
CA ALA A 315 -5.77 10.57 23.74
C ALA A 315 -5.51 9.26 24.51
N LEU A 316 -4.25 8.98 24.86
CA LEU A 316 -3.88 7.77 25.60
C LEU A 316 -4.06 7.88 27.13
N GLY A 317 -4.28 9.09 27.63
CA GLY A 317 -4.53 9.33 29.06
C GLY A 317 -6.02 9.36 29.39
N GLU A 318 -6.56 10.57 29.43
CA GLU A 318 -7.93 10.81 29.89
C GLU A 318 -9.00 10.23 28.95
N TYR A 319 -8.81 10.36 27.62
CA TYR A 319 -9.80 9.92 26.67
C TYR A 319 -9.92 8.38 26.63
N LEU A 320 -8.82 7.67 26.51
CA LEU A 320 -8.82 6.19 26.53
C LEU A 320 -9.35 5.67 27.87
N GLY A 321 -8.99 6.30 28.99
CA GLY A 321 -9.51 5.96 30.31
C GLY A 321 -11.03 6.21 30.45
N ALA A 322 -11.55 7.24 29.78
CA ALA A 322 -12.98 7.50 29.74
C ALA A 322 -13.72 6.48 28.87
N LEU A 323 -13.18 6.11 27.72
CA LEU A 323 -13.75 5.07 26.85
C LEU A 323 -13.81 3.70 27.56
N ALA A 324 -12.72 3.33 28.25
CA ALA A 324 -12.61 2.07 28.99
C ALA A 324 -13.60 1.97 30.18
N ALA A 325 -14.07 3.10 30.71
CA ALA A 325 -15.09 3.10 31.76
C ALA A 325 -16.50 2.72 31.23
N GLY A 326 -16.72 2.87 29.92
CA GLY A 326 -18.00 2.50 29.27
C GLY A 326 -19.20 3.21 29.92
N ASP A 327 -20.23 2.45 30.23
CA ASP A 327 -21.46 2.94 30.87
C ASP A 327 -21.30 3.29 32.36
N GLN A 328 -20.15 2.99 32.95
CA GLN A 328 -19.79 3.36 34.33
C GLN A 328 -19.09 4.73 34.41
N LEU A 329 -18.92 5.43 33.27
CA LEU A 329 -18.27 6.74 33.25
C LEU A 329 -19.13 7.78 33.99
N GLU A 330 -18.58 8.38 35.03
CA GLU A 330 -19.24 9.40 35.85
C GLU A 330 -19.73 10.59 34.98
N PRO A 331 -20.99 11.08 35.19
CA PRO A 331 -21.59 12.12 34.35
C PRO A 331 -20.76 13.41 34.25
N ALA A 332 -20.13 13.84 35.33
CA ALA A 332 -19.28 15.03 35.32
C ALA A 332 -18.01 14.83 34.49
N ARG A 333 -17.38 13.65 34.57
CA ARG A 333 -16.23 13.26 33.77
C ARG A 333 -16.61 13.16 32.30
N ARG A 334 -17.76 12.54 31.99
CA ARG A 334 -18.30 12.47 30.64
C ARG A 334 -18.47 13.87 30.01
N ALA A 335 -19.09 14.80 30.74
CA ALA A 335 -19.27 16.16 30.26
C ALA A 335 -17.93 16.88 30.00
N ALA A 336 -16.93 16.66 30.86
CA ALA A 336 -15.58 17.20 30.66
C ALA A 336 -14.92 16.63 29.39
N VAL A 337 -15.05 15.32 29.15
CA VAL A 337 -14.51 14.68 27.94
C VAL A 337 -15.21 15.18 26.69
N VAL A 338 -16.54 15.32 26.69
CA VAL A 338 -17.29 15.91 25.57
C VAL A 338 -16.80 17.33 25.26
N ALA A 339 -16.62 18.17 26.29
CA ALA A 339 -16.13 19.53 26.10
C ALA A 339 -14.69 19.55 25.51
N GLN A 340 -13.81 18.65 25.95
CA GLN A 340 -12.44 18.57 25.46
C GLN A 340 -12.38 18.02 24.03
N LEU A 341 -13.18 17.00 23.69
CA LEU A 341 -13.28 16.49 22.32
C LEU A 341 -13.81 17.56 21.36
N HIS A 342 -14.83 18.36 21.80
CA HIS A 342 -15.29 19.52 21.03
C HIS A 342 -14.17 20.53 20.80
N ALA A 343 -13.38 20.83 21.82
CA ALA A 343 -12.26 21.77 21.71
C ALA A 343 -11.18 21.28 20.74
N TYR A 344 -10.93 19.97 20.64
CA TYR A 344 -9.92 19.37 19.77
C TYR A 344 -10.41 19.06 18.35
N THR A 345 -11.70 18.82 18.14
CA THR A 345 -12.22 18.35 16.85
C THR A 345 -13.17 19.34 16.18
N GLY A 346 -13.68 20.33 16.92
CA GLY A 346 -14.73 21.22 16.44
C GLY A 346 -16.11 20.56 16.25
N LEU A 347 -16.23 19.26 16.51
CA LEU A 347 -17.51 18.56 16.40
C LEU A 347 -18.53 19.05 17.43
N PRO A 348 -19.82 19.16 17.09
CA PRO A 348 -20.87 19.56 18.04
C PRO A 348 -20.92 18.64 19.26
N THR A 349 -21.12 19.20 20.46
CA THR A 349 -21.25 18.40 21.70
C THR A 349 -22.37 17.37 21.61
N ALA A 350 -23.51 17.73 21.02
CA ALA A 350 -24.61 16.81 20.80
C ALA A 350 -24.24 15.61 19.91
N TYR A 351 -23.32 15.79 18.93
CA TYR A 351 -22.79 14.66 18.16
C TYR A 351 -21.94 13.75 19.06
N LEU A 352 -21.02 14.33 19.83
CA LEU A 352 -20.10 13.58 20.72
C LEU A 352 -20.84 12.79 21.79
N GLU A 353 -21.93 13.35 22.32
CA GLU A 353 -22.82 12.66 23.26
C GLU A 353 -23.53 11.47 22.62
N ARG A 354 -24.09 11.67 21.41
CA ARG A 354 -24.77 10.59 20.65
C ARG A 354 -23.82 9.50 20.18
N ALA A 355 -22.57 9.85 19.84
CA ALA A 355 -21.53 8.91 19.43
C ALA A 355 -20.94 8.13 20.62
N ASP A 356 -21.44 8.37 21.83
CA ASP A 356 -20.87 7.81 23.06
C ASP A 356 -19.36 7.99 23.15
N LEU A 357 -18.90 9.21 22.83
CA LEU A 357 -17.51 9.63 22.76
C LEU A 357 -16.67 8.98 21.63
N ARG A 358 -17.24 8.01 20.87
CA ARG A 358 -16.56 7.19 19.85
C ARG A 358 -16.74 7.81 18.47
N ILE A 359 -15.75 8.59 18.03
CA ILE A 359 -15.77 9.26 16.73
C ILE A 359 -15.37 8.26 15.64
N ASN A 360 -16.27 8.01 14.69
CA ASN A 360 -16.02 7.16 13.52
C ASN A 360 -15.43 7.98 12.37
N VAL A 361 -14.48 7.42 11.63
CA VAL A 361 -13.78 8.09 10.51
C VAL A 361 -14.74 8.53 9.42
N GLY A 362 -15.61 7.63 8.94
CA GLY A 362 -16.55 7.94 7.86
C GLY A 362 -17.53 9.04 8.23
N VAL A 363 -18.03 9.00 9.48
CA VAL A 363 -18.95 10.03 10.01
C VAL A 363 -18.21 11.36 10.24
N PHE A 364 -16.99 11.32 10.74
CA PHE A 364 -16.17 12.53 10.90
C PHE A 364 -15.92 13.22 9.55
N ASN A 365 -15.50 12.47 8.54
CA ASN A 365 -15.21 13.00 7.20
C ASN A 365 -16.43 13.64 6.55
N GLN A 366 -17.62 13.08 6.78
CA GLN A 366 -18.90 13.61 6.28
C GLN A 366 -19.26 14.95 6.95
N HIS A 367 -18.98 15.12 8.23
CA HIS A 367 -19.57 16.22 9.02
C HIS A 367 -18.60 17.30 9.47
N VAL A 368 -17.28 17.05 9.45
CA VAL A 368 -16.28 18.01 9.96
C VAL A 368 -16.30 19.34 9.21
N LEU A 369 -16.67 19.35 7.93
CA LEU A 369 -16.73 20.56 7.09
C LEU A 369 -18.13 21.19 7.03
N GLY A 370 -19.15 20.50 7.46
CA GLY A 370 -20.57 20.82 7.30
C GLY A 370 -21.24 19.85 6.32
N ASP A 371 -22.54 20.02 6.09
CA ASP A 371 -23.34 19.00 5.39
C ASP A 371 -23.09 18.92 3.88
N ASP A 372 -22.55 19.99 3.26
CA ASP A 372 -22.36 20.08 1.80
C ASP A 372 -20.99 19.60 1.31
N SER A 373 -20.06 19.30 2.21
CA SER A 373 -18.68 18.98 1.85
C SER A 373 -18.09 17.91 2.76
N ALA A 374 -17.49 16.88 2.17
CA ALA A 374 -16.75 15.84 2.88
C ALA A 374 -15.24 16.08 2.81
N ALA A 375 -14.53 15.68 3.86
CA ALA A 375 -13.06 15.60 3.88
C ALA A 375 -12.60 14.23 3.36
N GLY A 376 -11.39 14.16 2.80
CA GLY A 376 -10.78 12.91 2.34
C GLY A 376 -10.41 11.99 3.52
N ARG A 377 -10.54 10.68 3.33
CA ARG A 377 -10.04 9.68 4.27
C ARG A 377 -8.53 9.49 4.13
N LEU A 378 -8.04 9.41 2.90
CA LEU A 378 -6.61 9.28 2.62
C LEU A 378 -5.84 10.57 2.93
N ASP A 379 -6.47 11.73 2.69
CA ASP A 379 -5.89 13.02 3.04
C ASP A 379 -7.00 14.01 3.34
N THR A 380 -7.16 14.34 4.60
CA THR A 380 -8.25 15.22 5.04
C THR A 380 -8.11 16.67 4.58
N ARG A 381 -7.00 17.07 3.95
CA ARG A 381 -6.83 18.36 3.29
C ARG A 381 -7.64 18.45 1.98
N PHE A 382 -7.84 17.30 1.31
CA PHE A 382 -8.71 17.22 0.14
C PHE A 382 -10.16 17.25 0.56
N THR A 383 -10.95 18.01 -0.17
CA THR A 383 -12.38 18.17 0.07
C THR A 383 -13.17 18.01 -1.21
N GLY A 384 -14.40 17.58 -1.10
CA GLY A 384 -15.31 17.48 -2.23
C GLY A 384 -16.77 17.58 -1.79
N PRO A 385 -17.70 17.89 -2.72
CA PRO A 385 -19.12 17.90 -2.39
C PRO A 385 -19.61 16.55 -1.89
N THR A 386 -20.47 16.52 -0.90
CA THR A 386 -21.15 15.29 -0.47
C THR A 386 -22.07 14.79 -1.58
N ILE A 387 -22.16 13.47 -1.78
CA ILE A 387 -23.10 12.88 -2.76
C ILE A 387 -24.52 12.98 -2.20
N ASP A 388 -24.72 12.54 -0.96
CA ASP A 388 -25.97 12.73 -0.22
C ASP A 388 -25.70 13.50 1.08
N PRO A 389 -26.19 14.75 1.21
CA PRO A 389 -26.02 15.53 2.43
C PRO A 389 -26.66 14.89 3.67
N LEU A 390 -27.59 13.94 3.49
CA LEU A 390 -28.24 13.19 4.57
C LEU A 390 -27.54 11.87 4.89
N SER A 391 -26.50 11.53 4.16
CA SER A 391 -25.67 10.36 4.46
C SER A 391 -24.99 10.51 5.83
N LYS A 392 -24.85 9.40 6.56
CA LYS A 392 -24.12 9.39 7.83
C LYS A 392 -22.62 9.40 7.63
N GLU A 393 -22.14 8.83 6.54
CA GLU A 393 -20.72 8.64 6.24
C GLU A 393 -20.41 9.15 4.84
N ALA A 394 -19.19 9.60 4.62
CA ALA A 394 -18.71 10.00 3.31
C ALA A 394 -18.78 8.82 2.33
N GLU A 395 -19.42 9.00 1.17
CA GLU A 395 -19.67 7.94 0.20
C GLU A 395 -18.53 7.75 -0.79
N TYR A 396 -17.53 8.63 -0.78
CA TYR A 396 -16.32 8.51 -1.57
C TYR A 396 -15.16 9.23 -0.88
N ASP A 397 -13.95 8.94 -1.30
CA ASP A 397 -12.75 9.64 -0.85
C ASP A 397 -12.39 10.78 -1.82
N PRO A 398 -12.44 12.05 -1.37
CA PRO A 398 -12.09 13.21 -2.19
C PRO A 398 -10.68 13.20 -2.77
N GLN A 399 -9.66 12.67 -2.06
CA GLN A 399 -8.31 12.56 -2.62
C GLN A 399 -8.28 11.55 -3.76
N SER A 400 -8.84 10.35 -3.56
CA SER A 400 -8.92 9.34 -4.62
C SER A 400 -9.62 9.89 -5.87
N ALA A 401 -10.76 10.56 -5.70
CA ALA A 401 -11.48 11.18 -6.81
C ALA A 401 -10.63 12.26 -7.51
N ALA A 402 -9.83 13.01 -6.77
CA ALA A 402 -9.05 14.12 -7.29
C ALA A 402 -7.85 13.69 -8.15
N ILE A 403 -7.20 12.56 -7.87
CA ILE A 403 -5.90 12.24 -8.45
C ILE A 403 -5.85 10.92 -9.22
N THR A 404 -6.75 9.96 -8.98
CA THR A 404 -6.70 8.61 -9.57
C THR A 404 -6.56 8.65 -11.09
N SER A 405 -7.38 9.44 -11.78
CA SER A 405 -7.34 9.52 -13.24
C SER A 405 -5.98 10.00 -13.77
N ALA A 406 -5.34 10.94 -13.08
CA ALA A 406 -4.04 11.46 -13.48
C ALA A 406 -2.96 10.37 -13.37
N TYR A 407 -2.92 9.65 -12.25
CA TYR A 407 -1.93 8.59 -12.01
C TYR A 407 -2.09 7.42 -12.97
N VAL A 408 -3.31 6.88 -13.07
CA VAL A 408 -3.60 5.71 -13.92
C VAL A 408 -3.37 6.02 -15.39
N SER A 409 -3.86 7.17 -15.88
CA SER A 409 -3.71 7.54 -17.29
C SER A 409 -2.24 7.84 -17.64
N ALA A 410 -1.54 8.59 -16.78
CA ALA A 410 -0.14 8.92 -17.00
C ALA A 410 0.73 7.65 -17.03
N PHE A 411 0.51 6.71 -16.09
CA PHE A 411 1.25 5.45 -16.09
C PHE A 411 0.96 4.60 -17.33
N ASN A 412 -0.31 4.47 -17.71
CA ASN A 412 -0.69 3.72 -18.90
C ASN A 412 -0.07 4.26 -20.19
N ASP A 413 0.08 5.58 -20.32
CA ASP A 413 0.79 6.20 -21.43
C ASP A 413 2.31 5.96 -21.31
N TYR A 414 2.90 6.19 -20.15
CA TYR A 414 4.33 6.06 -19.88
C TYR A 414 4.85 4.64 -20.09
N VAL A 415 4.17 3.63 -19.52
CA VAL A 415 4.65 2.25 -19.59
C VAL A 415 4.67 1.73 -21.03
N ARG A 416 3.71 2.14 -21.87
CA ARG A 416 3.64 1.70 -23.27
C ARG A 416 4.53 2.53 -24.17
N ARG A 417 4.52 3.85 -24.01
CA ARG A 417 5.24 4.74 -24.91
C ARG A 417 6.74 4.84 -24.59
N ASP A 418 7.10 4.96 -23.31
CA ASP A 418 8.46 5.22 -22.88
C ASP A 418 9.17 3.94 -22.44
N LEU A 419 8.50 3.06 -21.66
CA LEU A 419 9.07 1.79 -21.22
C LEU A 419 8.86 0.64 -22.21
N LYS A 420 8.05 0.82 -23.26
CA LYS A 420 7.81 -0.14 -24.34
C LYS A 420 7.23 -1.48 -23.87
N TYR A 421 6.43 -1.49 -22.81
CA TYR A 421 5.85 -2.69 -22.21
C TYR A 421 4.32 -2.61 -22.12
N GLY A 422 3.65 -3.77 -22.05
CA GLY A 422 2.21 -3.88 -21.77
C GLY A 422 1.29 -3.49 -22.94
N ALA A 423 1.80 -3.48 -24.19
CA ALA A 423 0.98 -3.23 -25.38
C ALA A 423 -0.13 -4.29 -25.50
N GLY A 424 -1.39 -3.84 -25.60
CA GLY A 424 -2.56 -4.73 -25.68
C GLY A 424 -2.97 -5.41 -24.37
N GLN A 425 -2.27 -5.16 -23.26
CA GLN A 425 -2.61 -5.66 -21.94
C GLN A 425 -3.36 -4.62 -21.12
N VAL A 426 -4.22 -5.07 -20.19
CA VAL A 426 -4.89 -4.21 -19.22
C VAL A 426 -4.02 -4.09 -17.97
N TYR A 427 -3.73 -2.85 -17.56
CA TYR A 427 -3.09 -2.59 -16.28
C TYR A 427 -4.14 -2.40 -15.18
N LYS A 428 -4.14 -3.26 -14.18
CA LYS A 428 -5.07 -3.23 -13.06
C LYS A 428 -4.51 -2.35 -11.94
N ALA A 429 -4.86 -1.07 -11.93
CA ALA A 429 -4.41 -0.15 -10.88
C ALA A 429 -4.87 -0.60 -9.48
N ASN A 430 -6.10 -1.11 -9.40
CA ASN A 430 -6.65 -1.75 -8.20
C ASN A 430 -7.38 -3.04 -8.59
N ALA A 431 -7.31 -4.04 -7.72
CA ALA A 431 -8.10 -5.26 -7.76
C ALA A 431 -9.01 -5.28 -6.51
N ASP A 432 -10.27 -5.66 -6.67
CA ASP A 432 -11.21 -5.83 -5.56
C ASP A 432 -10.93 -7.18 -4.86
N LEU A 433 -10.14 -7.12 -3.79
CA LEU A 433 -9.71 -8.29 -3.02
C LEU A 433 -10.34 -8.38 -1.63
N ASP A 434 -11.16 -7.42 -1.22
CA ASP A 434 -11.67 -7.30 0.16
C ASP A 434 -12.33 -8.58 0.69
N ARG A 435 -13.03 -9.31 -0.19
CA ARG A 435 -13.73 -10.56 0.17
C ARG A 435 -12.89 -11.82 0.01
N LEU A 436 -11.73 -11.71 -0.63
CA LEU A 436 -10.86 -12.83 -0.98
C LEU A 436 -9.61 -12.88 -0.09
N TRP A 437 -9.30 -11.77 0.59
CA TRP A 437 -8.07 -11.65 1.34
C TRP A 437 -8.14 -12.38 2.69
N ASP A 438 -7.17 -13.26 2.94
CA ASP A 438 -6.99 -13.92 4.23
C ASP A 438 -6.15 -13.03 5.17
N TYR A 439 -6.82 -12.39 6.12
CA TYR A 439 -6.15 -11.59 7.15
C TYR A 439 -5.61 -12.42 8.32
N GLN A 440 -5.80 -13.73 8.34
CA GLN A 440 -5.19 -14.59 9.35
C GLN A 440 -3.69 -14.68 9.12
N HIS A 441 -2.93 -14.52 10.18
CA HIS A 441 -1.48 -14.50 10.15
C HIS A 441 -0.89 -15.50 11.16
N GLN A 442 0.21 -16.20 10.77
CA GLN A 442 0.97 -17.06 11.66
C GLN A 442 2.18 -16.29 12.20
N PRO A 443 2.15 -15.88 13.48
CA PRO A 443 3.26 -15.13 14.07
C PRO A 443 4.51 -15.98 14.22
N PRO A 444 5.71 -15.38 14.31
CA PRO A 444 6.99 -16.08 14.53
C PRO A 444 6.95 -17.04 15.72
N GLY A 445 7.37 -18.28 15.50
CA GLY A 445 7.33 -19.35 16.51
C GLY A 445 5.95 -19.93 16.79
N GLY A 446 4.90 -19.42 16.19
CA GLY A 446 3.55 -19.98 16.26
C GLY A 446 3.43 -21.26 15.43
N SER A 447 2.57 -22.18 15.87
CA SER A 447 2.26 -23.43 15.15
C SER A 447 1.01 -23.34 14.29
N GLN A 448 0.23 -22.26 14.43
CA GLN A 448 -1.04 -22.05 13.74
C GLN A 448 -1.26 -20.55 13.44
N LYS A 449 -2.06 -20.26 12.44
CA LYS A 449 -2.54 -18.91 12.19
C LYS A 449 -3.41 -18.43 13.35
N ALA A 450 -3.20 -17.17 13.75
CA ALA A 450 -4.05 -16.54 14.74
C ALA A 450 -5.45 -16.28 14.17
N PRO A 451 -6.52 -16.59 14.90
CA PRO A 451 -7.89 -16.41 14.41
C PRO A 451 -8.40 -14.95 14.46
N GLN A 452 -7.65 -14.07 15.11
CA GLN A 452 -7.92 -12.62 15.19
C GLN A 452 -7.34 -11.84 14.02
N ALA A 453 -7.54 -10.52 14.03
CA ALA A 453 -6.97 -9.61 13.04
C ALA A 453 -5.44 -9.78 12.91
N ALA A 454 -4.94 -9.62 11.68
CA ALA A 454 -3.51 -9.73 11.41
C ALA A 454 -2.70 -8.74 12.26
N ASN A 455 -1.62 -9.23 12.85
CA ASN A 455 -0.67 -8.41 13.60
C ASN A 455 0.75 -8.89 13.27
N VAL A 456 1.48 -8.08 12.51
CA VAL A 456 2.85 -8.36 12.05
C VAL A 456 3.92 -7.60 12.85
N MET A 457 3.55 -6.99 13.97
CA MET A 457 4.51 -6.39 14.90
C MET A 457 5.50 -7.44 15.45
N PRO A 458 5.07 -8.68 15.78
CA PRO A 458 6.01 -9.74 16.17
C PRO A 458 7.03 -10.09 15.08
N ASP A 459 6.65 -10.04 13.80
CA ASP A 459 7.52 -10.32 12.66
C ASP A 459 8.62 -9.27 12.54
N LEU A 460 8.25 -8.00 12.55
CA LEU A 460 9.21 -6.89 12.52
C LEU A 460 10.15 -6.96 13.71
N ALA A 461 9.61 -7.22 14.90
CA ALA A 461 10.43 -7.37 16.12
C ALA A 461 11.36 -8.57 16.04
N ALA A 462 10.92 -9.71 15.50
CA ALA A 462 11.74 -10.90 15.31
C ALA A 462 12.87 -10.63 14.30
N ALA A 463 12.56 -10.04 13.15
CA ALA A 463 13.54 -9.66 12.14
C ALA A 463 14.61 -8.70 12.72
N MET A 464 14.20 -7.69 13.48
CA MET A 464 15.13 -6.75 14.13
C MET A 464 16.00 -7.41 15.22
N LYS A 465 15.47 -8.39 15.95
CA LYS A 465 16.24 -9.11 16.97
C LYS A 465 17.24 -10.08 16.35
N GLN A 466 16.87 -10.75 15.27
CA GLN A 466 17.73 -11.69 14.57
C GLN A 466 18.81 -10.96 13.74
N ASN A 467 18.47 -9.79 13.18
CA ASN A 467 19.42 -8.87 12.57
C ASN A 467 19.49 -7.55 13.36
N PRO A 468 20.34 -7.44 14.38
CA PRO A 468 20.46 -6.21 15.20
C PRO A 468 20.94 -4.98 14.42
N ASN A 469 21.39 -5.15 13.18
CA ASN A 469 21.80 -4.06 12.30
C ASN A 469 20.67 -3.54 11.43
N LEU A 470 19.55 -4.25 11.35
CA LEU A 470 18.37 -3.80 10.59
C LEU A 470 17.90 -2.44 11.10
N LYS A 471 17.72 -1.51 10.18
CA LYS A 471 17.19 -0.17 10.47
C LYS A 471 15.75 -0.06 9.96
N VAL A 472 14.91 0.63 10.71
CA VAL A 472 13.52 0.87 10.36
C VAL A 472 13.27 2.36 10.31
N MET A 473 12.58 2.82 9.27
CA MET A 473 12.17 4.21 9.13
C MET A 473 10.66 4.27 8.87
N MET A 474 9.91 4.88 9.78
CA MET A 474 8.49 5.17 9.59
C MET A 474 8.32 6.60 9.09
N ASN A 475 7.45 6.75 8.11
CA ASN A 475 7.02 8.01 7.52
C ASN A 475 5.50 8.09 7.56
N GLY A 476 4.91 9.19 8.04
CA GLY A 476 3.46 9.33 8.16
C GLY A 476 2.99 10.78 7.97
N GLY A 477 1.77 10.93 7.46
CA GLY A 477 1.12 12.22 7.28
C GLY A 477 0.21 12.58 8.46
N TYR A 478 0.23 13.83 8.91
CA TYR A 478 -0.65 14.32 9.99
C TYR A 478 -2.14 14.25 9.63
N TYR A 479 -2.48 14.24 8.34
CA TYR A 479 -3.85 14.32 7.82
C TYR A 479 -4.35 12.99 7.22
N ASP A 480 -3.70 11.88 7.57
CA ASP A 480 -4.05 10.52 7.14
C ASP A 480 -5.02 9.88 8.12
N LEU A 481 -6.27 9.65 7.71
CA LEU A 481 -7.27 8.90 8.48
C LEU A 481 -7.41 7.44 8.03
N ALA A 482 -6.74 7.05 6.94
CA ALA A 482 -6.69 5.64 6.53
C ALA A 482 -5.77 4.83 7.46
N THR A 483 -4.62 5.42 7.81
CA THR A 483 -3.65 4.87 8.75
C THR A 483 -3.14 6.01 9.64
N PRO A 484 -3.89 6.38 10.69
CA PRO A 484 -3.56 7.55 11.53
C PRO A 484 -2.13 7.47 12.06
N TYR A 485 -1.37 8.54 11.88
CA TYR A 485 0.06 8.56 12.21
C TYR A 485 0.36 8.14 13.65
N TYR A 486 -0.54 8.49 14.58
CA TYR A 486 -0.32 8.20 15.99
C TYR A 486 -0.53 6.71 16.32
N ALA A 487 -1.34 5.98 15.55
CA ALA A 487 -1.40 4.52 15.61
C ALA A 487 -0.05 3.92 15.24
N ALA A 488 0.56 4.38 14.15
CA ALA A 488 1.89 3.94 13.74
C ALA A 488 2.98 4.24 14.80
N VAL A 489 2.95 5.42 15.41
CA VAL A 489 3.84 5.78 16.52
C VAL A 489 3.63 4.86 17.70
N TYR A 490 2.37 4.58 18.06
CA TYR A 490 2.01 3.67 19.13
C TYR A 490 2.52 2.24 18.88
N GLU A 491 2.25 1.68 17.71
CA GLU A 491 2.71 0.33 17.32
C GLU A 491 4.24 0.20 17.46
N LEU A 492 5.01 1.16 16.95
CA LEU A 492 6.48 1.12 17.01
C LEU A 492 7.03 1.21 18.44
N HIS A 493 6.39 1.99 19.30
CA HIS A 493 6.77 2.06 20.72
C HIS A 493 6.37 0.81 21.51
N HIS A 494 5.50 -0.05 20.98
CA HIS A 494 5.07 -1.30 21.60
C HIS A 494 5.71 -2.54 20.99
N LEU A 495 6.66 -2.38 20.05
CA LEU A 495 7.46 -3.50 19.58
C LEU A 495 8.25 -4.10 20.76
N PRO A 496 8.21 -5.43 20.97
CA PRO A 496 8.91 -6.09 22.09
C PRO A 496 10.42 -6.16 21.83
N LEU A 497 11.09 -5.01 21.79
CA LEU A 497 12.50 -4.86 21.47
C LEU A 497 13.34 -4.44 22.68
N PRO A 498 14.57 -4.94 22.82
CA PRO A 498 15.56 -4.33 23.72
C PRO A 498 15.83 -2.87 23.33
N PRO A 499 16.12 -1.97 24.30
CA PRO A 499 16.33 -0.55 24.02
C PRO A 499 17.41 -0.26 22.95
N ALA A 500 18.49 -1.06 22.91
CA ALA A 500 19.56 -0.91 21.93
C ALA A 500 19.09 -1.19 20.49
N ILE A 501 18.13 -2.12 20.31
CA ILE A 501 17.54 -2.43 19.00
C ILE A 501 16.44 -1.43 18.66
N ALA A 502 15.61 -1.03 19.62
CA ALA A 502 14.59 0.00 19.45
C ALA A 502 15.19 1.34 18.95
N ALA A 503 16.43 1.65 19.32
CA ALA A 503 17.19 2.80 18.83
C ALA A 503 17.47 2.77 17.30
N ASN A 504 17.24 1.65 16.62
CA ASN A 504 17.33 1.54 15.18
C ASN A 504 16.07 2.02 14.43
N ILE A 505 15.04 2.43 15.16
CA ILE A 505 13.79 2.93 14.59
C ILE A 505 13.82 4.46 14.58
N GLU A 506 13.49 5.06 13.44
CA GLU A 506 13.29 6.49 13.32
C GLU A 506 11.89 6.80 12.74
N ILE A 507 11.33 7.90 13.21
CA ILE A 507 9.98 8.35 12.87
C ILE A 507 10.07 9.72 12.20
N ARG A 508 9.38 9.89 11.08
CA ARG A 508 9.25 11.15 10.35
C ARG A 508 7.78 11.43 10.05
N LEU A 509 7.33 12.62 10.42
CA LEU A 509 5.97 13.06 10.19
C LEU A 509 5.96 14.28 9.26
N TYR A 510 4.93 14.37 8.43
CA TYR A 510 4.83 15.36 7.35
C TYR A 510 3.46 16.06 7.37
N PRO A 511 3.39 17.34 6.93
CA PRO A 511 2.13 18.06 6.77
C PRO A 511 1.38 17.63 5.50
N SER A 512 1.08 16.34 5.40
CA SER A 512 0.41 15.68 4.27
C SER A 512 -0.48 14.57 4.79
N GLY A 513 -1.19 13.86 3.90
CA GLY A 513 -1.99 12.69 4.22
C GLY A 513 -1.29 11.37 3.91
N HIS A 514 -2.08 10.35 3.53
CA HIS A 514 -1.65 8.97 3.28
C HIS A 514 -0.57 8.88 2.19
N MET A 515 -0.83 9.49 1.05
CA MET A 515 0.16 9.68 -0.02
C MET A 515 0.98 10.92 0.31
N VAL A 516 1.94 10.81 1.24
CA VAL A 516 2.79 11.93 1.71
C VAL A 516 3.35 12.73 0.54
N TYR A 517 3.68 12.05 -0.54
CA TYR A 517 4.22 12.59 -1.77
C TYR A 517 3.21 13.38 -2.64
N ALA A 518 1.93 13.39 -2.30
CA ALA A 518 0.94 14.24 -3.00
C ALA A 518 1.17 15.73 -2.74
N ASN A 519 1.85 16.08 -1.65
CA ASN A 519 2.33 17.44 -1.36
C ASN A 519 3.79 17.58 -1.78
N GLU A 520 4.12 18.58 -2.60
CA GLU A 520 5.47 18.79 -3.16
C GLU A 520 6.54 19.00 -2.08
N ALA A 521 6.25 19.80 -1.05
CA ALA A 521 7.20 20.06 0.02
C ALA A 521 7.43 18.81 0.88
N ALA A 522 6.37 18.04 1.13
CA ALA A 522 6.46 16.78 1.85
C ALA A 522 7.18 15.70 1.03
N LEU A 523 6.99 15.64 -0.31
CA LEU A 523 7.75 14.78 -1.20
C LEU A 523 9.25 15.09 -1.15
N ALA A 524 9.62 16.38 -1.21
CA ALA A 524 11.02 16.81 -1.11
C ALA A 524 11.64 16.38 0.22
N ALA A 525 10.92 16.55 1.32
CA ALA A 525 11.38 16.15 2.64
C ALA A 525 11.44 14.61 2.80
N LEU A 526 10.47 13.87 2.26
CA LEU A 526 10.44 12.41 2.24
C LEU A 526 11.66 11.86 1.47
N GLU A 527 11.90 12.34 0.26
CA GLU A 527 13.08 11.95 -0.53
C GLU A 527 14.38 12.21 0.25
N ALA A 528 14.57 13.43 0.74
CA ALA A 528 15.79 13.80 1.47
C ALA A 528 16.03 12.91 2.71
N ASN A 529 14.97 12.58 3.46
CA ASN A 529 15.03 11.72 4.63
C ASN A 529 15.35 10.26 4.24
N VAL A 530 14.69 9.72 3.23
CA VAL A 530 14.91 8.34 2.74
C VAL A 530 16.30 8.20 2.13
N ALA A 531 16.73 9.15 1.32
CA ALA A 531 18.09 9.17 0.76
C ALA A 531 19.16 9.21 1.85
N ALA A 532 18.98 10.06 2.86
CA ALA A 532 19.87 10.13 4.02
C ALA A 532 19.85 8.81 4.83
N PHE A 533 18.68 8.18 4.99
CA PHE A 533 18.54 6.87 5.63
C PHE A 533 19.36 5.81 4.89
N ILE A 534 19.20 5.68 3.58
CA ILE A 534 19.94 4.72 2.77
C ILE A 534 21.44 4.99 2.86
N ARG A 535 21.90 6.25 2.66
CA ARG A 535 23.32 6.61 2.71
C ARG A 535 24.03 6.25 4.01
N ARG A 536 23.36 6.33 5.16
CA ARG A 536 23.97 6.00 6.47
C ARG A 536 23.82 4.56 6.91
N THR A 537 22.94 3.79 6.27
CA THR A 537 22.60 2.42 6.69
C THR A 537 23.20 1.35 5.77
N HIS A 538 23.78 1.70 4.64
CA HIS A 538 24.62 0.77 3.90
C HIS A 538 26.11 0.99 4.26
N PRO A 539 26.89 -0.08 4.41
CA PRO A 539 28.32 0.07 4.66
C PRO A 539 28.95 0.87 3.52
N ALA A 540 29.67 1.96 3.84
CA ALA A 540 30.57 2.59 2.89
C ALA A 540 31.53 1.49 2.43
N GLY A 541 31.60 1.23 1.12
CA GLY A 541 32.26 0.08 0.54
C GLY A 541 33.62 -0.21 1.18
N GLY A 542 33.78 -1.46 1.68
CA GLY A 542 35.05 -2.00 2.04
C GLY A 542 35.89 -2.27 0.78
#